data_2fc2d6de65222004c7472c7b25002315
#
_entry.id   2fc2d6de65222004c7472c7b25002315
#
_cell.length_a   1.000
_cell.length_b   1.000
_cell.length_c   1.000
_cell.angle_alpha   90.00
_cell.angle_beta   90.00
_cell.angle_gamma   90.00
#
_symmetry.space_group_name_H-M   'P 1'
#
loop_
_entity.id
_entity.type
_entity.pdbx_description
1 polymer ?
#
loop_
_entity_poly.entity_id
_entity_poly.type
_entity_poly.pdbx_seq_one_letter_code
_entity_poly.pdbx_strand_id
1 'polypeptide(L)'
;MLTECDVAIVGSGVAGCATAIALRNRRPLSIALIHKAEARLFPVGETLQPQARELAEKLGILEELQRTPHLPSNGVCSAWGESTLAYNDYLFKTSGKGWLLDRAAFDRSLLDKARGGGVHIVDAPYSRLESGADGRWLLSTSDGAAIRCRFVVDATGRRSAVAAGLGVPRIRFDELHAVYALWEGRPEVFPHHTLVESVESGWCYAAALPAERFVTAYFTDKAQIKAHRLTQPDRLLPLLSRAPNIGRLLSASSKLVGTRVAVADSSMLDFAGSEKGWLAVGDAAAAYDPLSSLGIAKALGGGLAAAEAIDSWLERGSGAVDAYCRNIESGFEQYLAQRHYYYGLESRWKRDPFWKQRQDWIGVHPDWVLRRSALRKKVPDRIVSSDVLERILAAFGDEARRAHEAIRMVRDALQRRFSDHRLIQALRYLVESGHLAVQASDGGVFGS
;
A
#
# COMPACT_ATOMS: atom_id res chain seq x y z
N MET A 1 -20.78 -27.73 -3.69
CA MET A 1 -22.10 -27.21 -3.29
C MET A 1 -22.10 -25.70 -3.60
N LEU A 2 -23.14 -25.19 -4.24
CA LEU A 2 -23.28 -23.74 -4.51
C LEU A 2 -23.83 -23.05 -3.25
N THR A 3 -23.07 -22.07 -2.71
CA THR A 3 -23.51 -21.24 -1.57
C THR A 3 -23.93 -19.87 -2.11
N GLU A 4 -25.05 -19.32 -1.64
CA GLU A 4 -25.47 -17.97 -1.98
C GLU A 4 -25.24 -17.01 -0.80
N CYS A 5 -24.79 -15.77 -1.12
CA CYS A 5 -24.66 -14.70 -0.14
C CYS A 5 -24.88 -13.32 -0.78
N ASP A 6 -25.03 -12.29 0.04
CA ASP A 6 -25.10 -10.90 -0.44
C ASP A 6 -23.72 -10.40 -0.85
N VAL A 7 -22.70 -10.62 -0.02
CA VAL A 7 -21.34 -10.11 -0.21
C VAL A 7 -20.32 -11.23 -0.03
N ALA A 8 -19.44 -11.41 -1.01
CA ALA A 8 -18.27 -12.25 -0.88
C ALA A 8 -16.99 -11.39 -0.73
N ILE A 9 -16.21 -11.63 0.31
CA ILE A 9 -14.97 -10.91 0.61
C ILE A 9 -13.80 -11.86 0.39
N VAL A 10 -12.88 -11.53 -0.50
CA VAL A 10 -11.70 -12.35 -0.81
C VAL A 10 -10.50 -11.81 -0.06
N GLY A 11 -10.07 -12.53 0.98
CA GLY A 11 -8.95 -12.18 1.84
C GLY A 11 -9.37 -11.75 3.25
N SER A 12 -8.87 -12.48 4.24
CA SER A 12 -9.17 -12.33 5.68
C SER A 12 -8.10 -11.55 6.44
N GLY A 13 -7.35 -10.69 5.75
CA GLY A 13 -6.46 -9.72 6.42
C GLY A 13 -7.26 -8.59 7.09
N VAL A 14 -6.55 -7.64 7.69
CA VAL A 14 -7.16 -6.52 8.44
C VAL A 14 -8.29 -5.84 7.67
N ALA A 15 -8.07 -5.51 6.39
CA ALA A 15 -9.07 -4.81 5.57
C ALA A 15 -10.32 -5.66 5.31
N GLY A 16 -10.15 -6.96 4.99
CA GLY A 16 -11.27 -7.87 4.73
C GLY A 16 -12.09 -8.14 5.99
N CYS A 17 -11.45 -8.41 7.12
CA CYS A 17 -12.14 -8.58 8.41
C CYS A 17 -12.86 -7.28 8.83
N ALA A 18 -12.20 -6.12 8.71
CA ALA A 18 -12.81 -4.83 9.03
C ALA A 18 -14.05 -4.56 8.16
N THR A 19 -14.00 -4.87 6.86
CA THR A 19 -15.16 -4.75 5.95
C THR A 19 -16.29 -5.67 6.39
N ALA A 20 -15.98 -6.94 6.69
CA ALA A 20 -16.97 -7.93 7.12
C ALA A 20 -17.66 -7.52 8.43
N ILE A 21 -16.87 -7.10 9.42
CA ILE A 21 -17.38 -6.62 10.73
C ILE A 21 -18.24 -5.38 10.52
N ALA A 22 -17.75 -4.39 9.78
CA ALA A 22 -18.47 -3.15 9.52
C ALA A 22 -19.81 -3.38 8.81
N LEU A 23 -19.87 -4.26 7.83
CA LEU A 23 -21.11 -4.63 7.13
C LEU A 23 -22.11 -5.30 8.09
N ARG A 24 -21.66 -6.24 8.92
CA ARG A 24 -22.52 -6.91 9.92
C ARG A 24 -23.06 -5.95 10.97
N ASN A 25 -22.29 -4.94 11.36
CA ASN A 25 -22.74 -3.90 12.30
C ASN A 25 -23.82 -2.98 11.69
N ARG A 26 -23.90 -2.89 10.35
CA ARG A 26 -24.88 -2.02 9.67
C ARG A 26 -26.21 -2.71 9.41
N ARG A 27 -26.19 -3.96 8.94
CA ARG A 27 -27.40 -4.75 8.64
C ARG A 27 -27.12 -6.26 8.62
N PRO A 28 -28.14 -7.09 8.74
CA PRO A 28 -28.01 -8.55 8.78
C PRO A 28 -27.80 -9.14 7.36
N LEU A 29 -26.68 -8.77 6.71
CA LEU A 29 -26.28 -9.33 5.40
C LEU A 29 -25.72 -10.75 5.55
N SER A 30 -25.94 -11.59 4.54
CA SER A 30 -25.22 -12.85 4.39
C SER A 30 -23.84 -12.57 3.77
N ILE A 31 -22.77 -12.85 4.50
CA ILE A 31 -21.40 -12.53 4.10
C ILE A 31 -20.56 -13.80 4.10
N ALA A 32 -19.88 -14.09 3.00
CA ALA A 32 -18.83 -15.10 2.90
C ALA A 32 -17.46 -14.43 2.88
N LEU A 33 -16.58 -14.81 3.82
CA LEU A 33 -15.19 -14.33 3.90
C LEU A 33 -14.24 -15.47 3.53
N ILE A 34 -13.58 -15.34 2.39
CA ILE A 34 -12.66 -16.33 1.87
C ILE A 34 -11.32 -16.17 2.60
N HIS A 35 -10.99 -17.19 3.38
CA HIS A 35 -9.78 -17.26 4.18
C HIS A 35 -8.80 -18.27 3.59
N LYS A 36 -7.55 -17.87 3.48
CA LYS A 36 -6.45 -18.80 3.18
C LYS A 36 -5.54 -18.80 4.40
N ALA A 37 -5.52 -19.91 5.12
CA ALA A 37 -4.55 -20.12 6.18
C ALA A 37 -3.14 -20.10 5.59
N GLU A 38 -2.37 -19.05 5.83
CA GLU A 38 -0.96 -18.97 5.46
C GLU A 38 -0.11 -19.07 6.72
N ALA A 39 0.73 -20.11 6.78
CA ALA A 39 1.82 -20.16 7.75
C ALA A 39 2.89 -19.13 7.34
N ARG A 40 2.73 -17.87 7.79
CA ARG A 40 3.77 -16.86 7.63
C ARG A 40 4.78 -17.02 8.75
N LEU A 41 6.07 -17.00 8.41
CA LEU A 41 7.14 -17.08 9.40
C LEU A 41 6.95 -15.98 10.47
N PHE A 42 6.61 -14.79 10.03
CA PHE A 42 6.10 -13.68 10.85
C PHE A 42 5.36 -12.68 9.94
N PRO A 43 4.23 -12.16 10.38
CA PRO A 43 3.56 -11.03 9.72
C PRO A 43 4.34 -9.75 10.00
N VAL A 44 4.26 -8.79 9.07
CA VAL A 44 4.94 -7.49 9.16
C VAL A 44 3.93 -6.35 9.30
N GLY A 45 4.41 -5.18 9.76
CA GLY A 45 3.58 -4.01 10.02
C GLY A 45 3.02 -4.06 11.44
N GLU A 46 3.85 -3.70 12.42
CA GLU A 46 3.58 -3.91 13.85
C GLU A 46 3.02 -2.66 14.52
N THR A 47 3.34 -1.47 13.99
CA THR A 47 2.96 -0.21 14.63
C THR A 47 1.54 0.19 14.28
N LEU A 48 0.71 0.36 15.29
CA LEU A 48 -0.63 0.93 15.20
C LEU A 48 -0.66 2.26 15.98
N GLN A 49 -0.90 3.34 15.25
CA GLN A 49 -0.91 4.69 15.81
C GLN A 49 -2.14 4.93 16.72
N PRO A 50 -2.07 5.88 17.69
CA PRO A 50 -3.17 6.15 18.63
C PRO A 50 -4.51 6.49 17.97
N GLN A 51 -4.48 7.15 16.82
CA GLN A 51 -5.69 7.53 16.06
C GLN A 51 -6.52 6.32 15.59
N ALA A 52 -5.92 5.14 15.54
CA ALA A 52 -6.65 3.91 15.22
C ALA A 52 -7.62 3.48 16.32
N ARG A 53 -7.55 4.07 17.53
CA ARG A 53 -8.50 3.83 18.63
C ARG A 53 -9.93 4.12 18.18
N GLU A 54 -10.17 5.27 17.56
CA GLU A 54 -11.50 5.65 17.07
C GLU A 54 -12.02 4.65 16.00
N LEU A 55 -11.15 4.16 15.14
CA LEU A 55 -11.50 3.15 14.13
C LEU A 55 -11.84 1.81 14.82
N ALA A 56 -11.08 1.44 15.85
CA ALA A 56 -11.33 0.23 16.63
C ALA A 56 -12.65 0.32 17.40
N GLU A 57 -13.01 1.48 17.96
CA GLU A 57 -14.30 1.75 18.59
C GLU A 57 -15.46 1.60 17.61
N LYS A 58 -15.37 2.24 16.43
CA LYS A 58 -16.38 2.15 15.37
C LYS A 58 -16.61 0.71 14.86
N LEU A 59 -15.56 -0.11 14.87
CA LEU A 59 -15.63 -1.53 14.50
C LEU A 59 -16.06 -2.42 15.68
N GLY A 60 -16.08 -1.91 16.90
CA GLY A 60 -16.36 -2.70 18.12
C GLY A 60 -15.26 -3.71 18.45
N ILE A 61 -14.00 -3.39 18.10
CA ILE A 61 -12.83 -4.26 18.34
C ILE A 61 -11.85 -3.70 19.38
N LEU A 62 -12.18 -2.59 20.02
CA LEU A 62 -11.27 -1.96 20.97
C LEU A 62 -10.96 -2.85 22.18
N GLU A 63 -11.95 -3.58 22.68
CA GLU A 63 -11.74 -4.51 23.80
C GLU A 63 -10.80 -5.65 23.43
N GLU A 64 -10.94 -6.22 22.22
CA GLU A 64 -10.06 -7.26 21.71
C GLU A 64 -8.63 -6.75 21.57
N LEU A 65 -8.47 -5.52 21.06
CA LEU A 65 -7.17 -4.86 20.94
C LEU A 65 -6.51 -4.62 22.30
N GLN A 66 -7.28 -4.32 23.34
CA GLN A 66 -6.77 -4.10 24.70
C GLN A 66 -6.47 -5.40 25.45
N ARG A 67 -7.21 -6.48 25.20
CA ARG A 67 -7.01 -7.80 25.86
C ARG A 67 -5.83 -8.57 25.27
N THR A 68 -5.50 -8.34 24.01
CA THR A 68 -4.38 -9.01 23.34
C THR A 68 -3.04 -8.47 23.90
N PRO A 69 -2.03 -9.31 24.14
CA PRO A 69 -0.77 -8.90 24.74
C PRO A 69 0.11 -8.11 23.76
N HIS A 70 -0.39 -6.97 23.32
CA HIS A 70 0.37 -6.00 22.54
C HIS A 70 1.25 -5.15 23.45
N LEU A 71 2.39 -4.66 22.93
CA LEU A 71 3.18 -3.69 23.67
C LEU A 71 2.64 -2.27 23.42
N PRO A 72 2.69 -1.38 24.43
CA PRO A 72 2.37 0.02 24.21
C PRO A 72 3.39 0.66 23.28
N SER A 73 2.94 1.48 22.32
CA SER A 73 3.81 2.34 21.53
C SER A 73 3.76 3.76 22.08
N ASN A 74 4.92 4.29 22.46
CA ASN A 74 5.04 5.67 22.96
C ASN A 74 5.22 6.68 21.83
N GLY A 75 5.66 6.26 20.63
CA GLY A 75 5.92 7.15 19.53
C GLY A 75 6.82 6.55 18.45
N VAL A 76 7.38 7.45 17.67
CA VAL A 76 8.39 7.13 16.65
C VAL A 76 9.64 7.95 16.95
N CYS A 77 10.81 7.31 16.99
CA CYS A 77 12.06 8.00 16.94
C CYS A 77 12.70 7.81 15.55
N SER A 78 13.30 8.85 15.04
CA SER A 78 13.87 8.85 13.70
C SER A 78 15.21 9.58 13.63
N ALA A 79 16.16 9.00 12.89
CA ALA A 79 17.37 9.65 12.39
C ALA A 79 17.20 9.82 10.87
N TRP A 80 16.59 10.93 10.46
CA TRP A 80 16.17 11.19 9.08
C TRP A 80 16.59 12.60 8.66
N GLY A 81 17.40 12.70 7.62
CA GLY A 81 18.04 13.97 7.23
C GLY A 81 19.25 14.32 8.07
N GLU A 82 19.30 13.84 9.31
CA GLU A 82 20.36 14.02 10.28
C GLU A 82 20.68 12.69 10.97
N SER A 83 21.86 12.61 11.61
CA SER A 83 22.26 11.41 12.37
C SER A 83 21.70 11.40 13.80
N THR A 84 21.23 12.54 14.29
CA THR A 84 20.64 12.70 15.62
C THR A 84 19.23 12.14 15.66
N LEU A 85 18.87 11.42 16.73
CA LEU A 85 17.53 10.92 16.95
C LEU A 85 16.56 12.06 17.32
N ALA A 86 15.55 12.24 16.53
CA ALA A 86 14.38 13.05 16.84
C ALA A 86 13.25 12.14 17.36
N TYR A 87 12.47 12.61 18.34
CA TYR A 87 11.39 11.89 18.97
C TYR A 87 10.05 12.54 18.66
N ASN A 88 9.09 11.73 18.18
CA ASN A 88 7.70 12.12 18.00
C ASN A 88 6.83 11.30 18.96
N ASP A 89 6.76 11.77 20.20
CA ASP A 89 6.03 11.11 21.28
C ASP A 89 4.53 11.30 21.16
N TYR A 90 3.79 10.22 21.43
CA TYR A 90 2.33 10.25 21.50
C TYR A 90 1.81 10.79 22.84
N LEU A 91 2.68 11.00 23.81
CA LEU A 91 2.31 11.45 25.17
C LEU A 91 1.50 12.74 25.18
N PHE A 92 1.77 13.63 24.22
CA PHE A 92 1.08 14.92 24.09
C PHE A 92 -0.14 14.87 23.14
N LYS A 93 -0.50 13.68 22.65
CA LYS A 93 -1.68 13.49 21.79
C LYS A 93 -2.87 13.06 22.62
N THR A 94 -4.03 13.67 22.39
CA THR A 94 -5.28 13.36 23.07
C THR A 94 -5.73 11.90 22.91
N SER A 95 -5.29 11.23 21.85
CA SER A 95 -5.60 9.82 21.55
C SER A 95 -4.79 8.80 22.39
N GLY A 96 -3.87 9.26 23.25
CA GLY A 96 -3.06 8.40 24.13
C GLY A 96 -1.97 7.62 23.39
N LYS A 97 -1.60 6.44 23.94
CA LYS A 97 -0.56 5.57 23.37
C LYS A 97 -1.10 4.76 22.18
N GLY A 98 -0.18 4.42 21.27
CA GLY A 98 -0.41 3.43 20.23
C GLY A 98 -0.09 2.01 20.70
N TRP A 99 0.01 1.09 19.75
CA TRP A 99 0.33 -0.32 20.00
C TRP A 99 1.46 -0.79 19.08
N LEU A 100 2.34 -1.63 19.61
CA LEU A 100 3.22 -2.51 18.86
C LEU A 100 2.57 -3.89 18.89
N LEU A 101 1.99 -4.28 17.77
CA LEU A 101 1.09 -5.43 17.69
C LEU A 101 1.84 -6.76 17.63
N ASP A 102 1.34 -7.75 18.35
CA ASP A 102 1.45 -9.13 17.85
C ASP A 102 0.47 -9.29 16.70
N ARG A 103 0.99 -9.26 15.47
CA ARG A 103 0.18 -9.30 14.26
C ARG A 103 -0.58 -10.59 14.09
N ALA A 104 0.02 -11.72 14.52
CA ALA A 104 -0.67 -13.01 14.43
C ALA A 104 -1.88 -13.06 15.37
N ALA A 105 -1.72 -12.55 16.58
CA ALA A 105 -2.81 -12.46 17.56
C ALA A 105 -3.86 -11.43 17.12
N PHE A 106 -3.44 -10.26 16.64
CA PHE A 106 -4.35 -9.22 16.15
C PHE A 106 -5.16 -9.67 14.94
N ASP A 107 -4.51 -10.22 13.91
CA ASP A 107 -5.20 -10.68 12.69
C ASP A 107 -6.19 -11.81 13.03
N ARG A 108 -5.85 -12.70 13.97
CA ARG A 108 -6.74 -13.76 14.46
C ARG A 108 -7.95 -13.19 15.22
N SER A 109 -7.74 -12.22 16.10
CA SER A 109 -8.85 -11.59 16.87
C SER A 109 -9.88 -10.95 15.94
N LEU A 110 -9.43 -10.31 14.85
CA LEU A 110 -10.34 -9.75 13.84
C LEU A 110 -11.14 -10.83 13.11
N LEU A 111 -10.50 -11.94 12.75
CA LEU A 111 -11.18 -13.07 12.09
C LEU A 111 -12.20 -13.72 13.02
N ASP A 112 -11.85 -13.90 14.30
CA ASP A 112 -12.75 -14.48 15.30
C ASP A 112 -13.93 -13.54 15.60
N LYS A 113 -13.71 -12.23 15.64
CA LYS A 113 -14.78 -11.23 15.75
C LYS A 113 -15.74 -11.29 14.55
N ALA A 114 -15.22 -11.37 13.33
CA ALA A 114 -16.04 -11.52 12.12
C ALA A 114 -16.88 -12.81 12.20
N ARG A 115 -16.25 -13.95 12.58
CA ARG A 115 -16.94 -15.23 12.75
C ARG A 115 -18.02 -15.15 13.81
N GLY A 116 -17.73 -14.59 14.98
CA GLY A 116 -18.69 -14.40 16.09
C GLY A 116 -19.84 -13.48 15.71
N GLY A 117 -19.63 -12.55 14.79
CA GLY A 117 -20.66 -11.69 14.18
C GLY A 117 -21.53 -12.38 13.12
N GLY A 118 -21.35 -13.68 12.86
CA GLY A 118 -22.14 -14.45 11.91
C GLY A 118 -21.66 -14.35 10.45
N VAL A 119 -20.39 -13.97 10.22
CA VAL A 119 -19.76 -14.07 8.91
C VAL A 119 -19.38 -15.52 8.62
N HIS A 120 -19.78 -16.05 7.47
CA HIS A 120 -19.40 -17.39 7.04
C HIS A 120 -17.95 -17.40 6.55
N ILE A 121 -17.07 -18.11 7.26
CA ILE A 121 -15.68 -18.26 6.88
C ILE A 121 -15.51 -19.45 5.96
N VAL A 122 -15.01 -19.20 4.75
CA VAL A 122 -14.70 -20.24 3.74
C VAL A 122 -13.19 -20.46 3.77
N ASP A 123 -12.78 -21.59 4.34
CA ASP A 123 -11.36 -21.91 4.54
C ASP A 123 -10.78 -22.61 3.28
N ALA A 124 -10.70 -21.85 2.21
CA ALA A 124 -10.15 -22.28 0.93
C ALA A 124 -9.57 -21.08 0.16
N PRO A 125 -8.50 -21.27 -0.62
CA PRO A 125 -7.97 -20.23 -1.48
C PRO A 125 -8.95 -19.83 -2.60
N TYR A 126 -9.07 -18.53 -2.86
CA TYR A 126 -9.73 -17.99 -4.04
C TYR A 126 -9.08 -18.50 -5.33
N SER A 127 -9.86 -18.86 -6.32
CA SER A 127 -9.41 -19.34 -7.62
C SER A 127 -9.81 -18.41 -8.76
N ARG A 128 -11.10 -18.11 -8.90
CA ARG A 128 -11.66 -17.39 -10.07
C ARG A 128 -12.93 -16.62 -9.73
N LEU A 129 -13.18 -15.56 -10.48
CA LEU A 129 -14.43 -14.78 -10.46
C LEU A 129 -15.00 -14.68 -11.88
N GLU A 130 -16.30 -14.92 -12.03
CA GLU A 130 -17.03 -14.80 -13.28
C GLU A 130 -18.34 -14.03 -13.07
N SER A 131 -18.77 -13.29 -14.11
CA SER A 131 -20.09 -12.65 -14.11
C SER A 131 -21.14 -13.64 -14.56
N GLY A 132 -22.17 -13.85 -13.76
CA GLY A 132 -23.32 -14.63 -14.14
C GLY A 132 -24.26 -13.88 -15.10
N ALA A 133 -25.08 -14.61 -15.84
CA ALA A 133 -26.07 -14.04 -16.77
C ALA A 133 -27.16 -13.20 -16.06
N ASP A 134 -27.36 -13.41 -14.77
CA ASP A 134 -28.31 -12.69 -13.91
C ASP A 134 -27.70 -11.43 -13.23
N GLY A 135 -26.49 -11.03 -13.63
CA GLY A 135 -25.78 -9.89 -13.06
C GLY A 135 -25.13 -10.17 -11.70
N ARG A 136 -25.22 -11.40 -11.18
CA ARG A 136 -24.52 -11.82 -9.97
C ARG A 136 -23.13 -12.34 -10.30
N TRP A 137 -22.24 -12.33 -9.30
CA TRP A 137 -20.93 -12.90 -9.38
C TRP A 137 -20.93 -14.38 -8.98
N LEU A 138 -20.15 -15.18 -9.69
CA LEU A 138 -19.82 -16.55 -9.33
C LEU A 138 -18.34 -16.62 -8.95
N LEU A 139 -18.07 -16.78 -7.66
CA LEU A 139 -16.72 -16.93 -7.10
C LEU A 139 -16.43 -18.42 -6.90
N SER A 140 -15.28 -18.88 -7.37
CA SER A 140 -14.80 -20.25 -7.19
C SER A 140 -13.58 -20.27 -6.28
N THR A 141 -13.46 -21.31 -5.47
CA THR A 141 -12.31 -21.62 -4.62
C THR A 141 -11.53 -22.81 -5.16
N SER A 142 -10.32 -23.02 -4.68
CA SER A 142 -9.40 -24.06 -5.19
C SER A 142 -9.85 -25.49 -4.86
N ASP A 143 -10.70 -25.67 -3.86
CA ASP A 143 -11.32 -26.94 -3.47
C ASP A 143 -12.61 -27.27 -4.27
N GLY A 144 -12.96 -26.40 -5.23
CA GLY A 144 -14.12 -26.56 -6.10
C GLY A 144 -15.45 -26.05 -5.52
N ALA A 145 -15.44 -25.40 -4.35
CA ALA A 145 -16.63 -24.72 -3.87
C ALA A 145 -16.96 -23.49 -4.74
N ALA A 146 -18.24 -23.22 -4.91
CA ALA A 146 -18.75 -22.08 -5.67
C ALA A 146 -19.66 -21.21 -4.80
N ILE A 147 -19.48 -19.90 -4.86
CA ILE A 147 -20.23 -18.91 -4.09
C ILE A 147 -20.85 -17.91 -5.07
N ARG A 148 -22.16 -17.80 -5.04
CA ARG A 148 -22.91 -16.83 -5.82
C ARG A 148 -23.24 -15.63 -4.96
N CYS A 149 -22.88 -14.42 -5.41
CA CYS A 149 -23.07 -13.21 -4.61
C CYS A 149 -23.47 -12.00 -5.46
N ARG A 150 -24.03 -10.99 -4.80
CA ARG A 150 -24.40 -9.71 -5.42
C ARG A 150 -23.22 -8.77 -5.53
N PHE A 151 -22.32 -8.84 -4.55
CA PHE A 151 -21.17 -7.94 -4.45
C PHE A 151 -19.89 -8.69 -4.06
N VAL A 152 -18.76 -8.30 -4.65
CA VAL A 152 -17.44 -8.89 -4.36
C VAL A 152 -16.48 -7.83 -3.84
N VAL A 153 -15.72 -8.18 -2.79
CA VAL A 153 -14.67 -7.34 -2.23
C VAL A 153 -13.31 -8.00 -2.43
N ASP A 154 -12.39 -7.31 -3.11
CA ASP A 154 -10.98 -7.68 -3.18
C ASP A 154 -10.24 -7.15 -1.96
N ALA A 155 -9.96 -8.01 -0.99
CA ALA A 155 -9.14 -7.75 0.19
C ALA A 155 -7.83 -8.58 0.18
N THR A 156 -7.34 -8.97 -1.02
CA THR A 156 -6.18 -9.88 -1.18
C THR A 156 -4.82 -9.19 -1.01
N GLY A 157 -4.83 -7.97 -0.50
CA GLY A 157 -3.62 -7.17 -0.26
C GLY A 157 -2.94 -6.78 -1.57
N ARG A 158 -1.64 -6.58 -1.55
CA ARG A 158 -0.86 -6.11 -2.72
C ARG A 158 -0.98 -6.98 -3.98
N ARG A 159 -1.52 -8.20 -3.87
CA ARG A 159 -1.78 -9.06 -5.04
C ARG A 159 -2.97 -8.63 -5.86
N SER A 160 -3.99 -7.99 -5.25
CA SER A 160 -5.25 -7.58 -5.90
C SER A 160 -5.80 -8.69 -6.80
N ALA A 161 -5.91 -9.90 -6.26
CA ALA A 161 -6.12 -11.10 -7.08
C ALA A 161 -7.45 -11.08 -7.84
N VAL A 162 -8.50 -10.49 -7.24
CA VAL A 162 -9.80 -10.34 -7.90
C VAL A 162 -9.71 -9.29 -9.00
N ALA A 163 -9.17 -8.11 -8.70
CA ALA A 163 -8.99 -7.03 -9.67
C ALA A 163 -8.12 -7.47 -10.85
N ALA A 164 -7.02 -8.21 -10.59
CA ALA A 164 -6.16 -8.77 -11.63
C ALA A 164 -6.93 -9.76 -12.53
N GLY A 165 -7.78 -10.61 -11.94
CA GLY A 165 -8.66 -11.51 -12.69
C GLY A 165 -9.71 -10.78 -13.56
N LEU A 166 -10.08 -9.57 -13.17
CA LEU A 166 -10.97 -8.68 -13.92
C LEU A 166 -10.22 -7.80 -14.95
N GLY A 167 -8.90 -7.98 -15.08
CA GLY A 167 -8.08 -7.21 -16.02
C GLY A 167 -7.78 -5.78 -15.58
N VAL A 168 -7.96 -5.44 -14.30
CA VAL A 168 -7.68 -4.10 -13.78
C VAL A 168 -6.18 -3.94 -13.52
N PRO A 169 -5.50 -2.98 -14.16
CA PRO A 169 -4.08 -2.76 -13.98
C PRO A 169 -3.75 -2.28 -12.56
N ARG A 170 -2.60 -2.74 -12.04
CA ARG A 170 -1.99 -2.17 -10.84
C ARG A 170 -0.85 -1.25 -11.22
N ILE A 171 -1.01 0.04 -10.93
CA ILE A 171 -0.04 1.09 -11.22
C ILE A 171 0.99 1.15 -10.09
N ARG A 172 2.28 1.08 -10.43
CA ARG A 172 3.39 1.20 -9.48
C ARG A 172 4.11 2.53 -9.63
N PHE A 173 4.45 3.13 -8.50
CA PHE A 173 5.12 4.45 -8.45
C PHE A 173 6.61 4.31 -8.11
N ASP A 174 7.01 3.19 -7.53
CA ASP A 174 8.40 2.87 -7.20
C ASP A 174 8.62 1.35 -7.15
N GLU A 175 9.83 0.92 -6.79
CA GLU A 175 10.21 -0.49 -6.66
C GLU A 175 10.70 -0.85 -5.25
N LEU A 176 10.20 -0.13 -4.23
CA LEU A 176 10.62 -0.35 -2.85
C LEU A 176 10.30 -1.78 -2.39
N HIS A 177 11.29 -2.39 -1.77
CA HIS A 177 11.19 -3.68 -1.11
C HIS A 177 11.78 -3.58 0.29
N ALA A 178 11.38 -4.50 1.15
CA ALA A 178 11.93 -4.63 2.49
C ALA A 178 12.53 -6.01 2.68
N VAL A 179 13.70 -6.07 3.33
CA VAL A 179 14.25 -7.30 3.88
C VAL A 179 14.10 -7.24 5.38
N TYR A 180 13.16 -8.00 5.90
CA TYR A 180 12.87 -8.10 7.33
C TYR A 180 13.74 -9.16 7.98
N ALA A 181 14.14 -8.92 9.22
CA ALA A 181 14.79 -9.90 10.10
C ALA A 181 14.06 -9.92 11.45
N LEU A 182 13.64 -11.10 11.88
CA LEU A 182 13.02 -11.36 13.19
C LEU A 182 14.09 -11.85 14.16
N TRP A 183 14.07 -11.31 15.36
CA TRP A 183 15.03 -11.56 16.42
C TRP A 183 14.35 -12.05 17.70
N GLU A 184 14.96 -13.00 18.38
CA GLU A 184 14.76 -13.31 19.79
C GLU A 184 15.78 -12.55 20.60
N GLY A 185 15.39 -12.04 21.78
CA GLY A 185 16.18 -11.24 22.70
C GLY A 185 15.57 -9.86 22.90
N ARG A 186 15.91 -9.24 24.04
CA ARG A 186 15.44 -7.90 24.38
C ARG A 186 16.61 -6.93 24.18
N PRO A 187 16.52 -6.01 23.22
CA PRO A 187 17.52 -4.97 23.10
C PRO A 187 17.49 -4.07 24.34
N GLU A 188 18.65 -3.77 24.91
CA GLU A 188 18.78 -2.96 26.15
C GLU A 188 18.25 -1.53 26.00
N VAL A 189 18.07 -1.05 24.77
CA VAL A 189 17.74 0.34 24.44
C VAL A 189 16.52 0.38 23.51
N PHE A 190 15.35 -0.05 23.99
CA PHE A 190 14.13 0.08 23.19
C PHE A 190 12.94 0.57 24.03
N PRO A 191 12.77 1.90 24.12
CA PRO A 191 11.71 2.47 24.96
C PRO A 191 10.36 2.49 24.23
N HIS A 192 9.82 1.33 23.81
CA HIS A 192 8.48 1.24 23.20
C HIS A 192 8.22 2.26 22.07
N HIS A 193 9.26 2.64 21.32
CA HIS A 193 9.18 3.47 20.12
C HIS A 193 9.45 2.62 18.89
N THR A 194 8.87 3.00 17.78
CA THR A 194 9.34 2.55 16.46
C THR A 194 10.57 3.37 16.09
N LEU A 195 11.64 2.74 15.64
CA LEU A 195 12.83 3.41 15.17
C LEU A 195 12.91 3.39 13.64
N VAL A 196 13.15 4.55 13.05
CA VAL A 196 13.39 4.73 11.61
C VAL A 196 14.72 5.45 11.41
N GLU A 197 15.57 4.90 10.56
CA GLU A 197 16.89 5.46 10.30
C GLU A 197 17.25 5.40 8.83
N SER A 198 17.51 6.58 8.22
CA SER A 198 17.95 6.67 6.84
C SER A 198 19.44 6.31 6.71
N VAL A 199 19.78 5.60 5.64
CA VAL A 199 21.14 5.18 5.28
C VAL A 199 21.40 5.44 3.80
N GLU A 200 22.64 5.28 3.31
CA GLU A 200 23.07 5.72 1.98
C GLU A 200 22.15 5.25 0.83
N SER A 201 21.76 3.99 0.79
CA SER A 201 20.95 3.45 -0.33
C SER A 201 19.62 2.88 0.14
N GLY A 202 19.01 3.52 1.14
CA GLY A 202 17.76 3.05 1.72
C GLY A 202 17.49 3.59 3.11
N TRP A 203 16.68 2.85 3.85
CA TRP A 203 16.41 3.16 5.25
C TRP A 203 16.13 1.91 6.06
N CYS A 204 16.41 1.99 7.34
CA CYS A 204 16.21 0.92 8.29
C CYS A 204 15.03 1.21 9.22
N TYR A 205 14.43 0.16 9.71
CA TYR A 205 13.31 0.17 10.65
C TYR A 205 13.56 -0.83 11.75
N ALA A 206 13.12 -0.52 12.96
CA ALA A 206 13.03 -1.50 14.04
C ALA A 206 11.82 -1.25 14.94
N ALA A 207 11.23 -2.34 15.45
CA ALA A 207 10.15 -2.31 16.42
C ALA A 207 10.26 -3.49 17.39
N ALA A 208 9.98 -3.22 18.67
CA ALA A 208 9.82 -4.28 19.67
C ALA A 208 8.54 -5.07 19.38
N LEU A 209 8.57 -6.35 19.73
CA LEU A 209 7.45 -7.26 19.62
C LEU A 209 7.20 -7.94 20.98
N PRO A 210 5.98 -8.43 21.27
CA PRO A 210 5.73 -9.26 22.42
C PRO A 210 6.63 -10.50 22.49
N ALA A 211 6.73 -11.10 23.67
CA ALA A 211 7.52 -12.31 23.95
C ALA A 211 9.03 -12.14 23.68
N GLU A 212 9.58 -11.01 24.14
CA GLU A 212 11.02 -10.70 24.02
C GLU A 212 11.57 -10.87 22.61
N ARG A 213 10.82 -10.41 21.63
CA ARG A 213 11.22 -10.37 20.21
C ARG A 213 11.28 -8.94 19.71
N PHE A 214 11.98 -8.76 18.62
CA PHE A 214 11.94 -7.52 17.86
C PHE A 214 12.15 -7.80 16.37
N VAL A 215 11.73 -6.86 15.55
CA VAL A 215 11.94 -6.91 14.11
C VAL A 215 12.85 -5.76 13.69
N THR A 216 13.73 -6.04 12.75
CA THR A 216 14.42 -5.02 11.95
C THR A 216 14.07 -5.20 10.49
N ALA A 217 14.14 -4.13 9.71
CA ALA A 217 13.97 -4.18 8.27
C ALA A 217 14.92 -3.20 7.58
N TYR A 218 15.41 -3.61 6.42
CA TYR A 218 16.13 -2.74 5.50
C TYR A 218 15.27 -2.53 4.25
N PHE A 219 14.96 -1.29 3.97
CA PHE A 219 14.14 -0.86 2.83
C PHE A 219 15.04 -0.29 1.74
N THR A 220 14.96 -0.89 0.55
CA THR A 220 15.74 -0.47 -0.63
C THR A 220 15.05 -0.94 -1.91
N ASP A 221 15.60 -0.64 -3.06
CA ASP A 221 15.05 -1.09 -4.34
C ASP A 221 15.38 -2.56 -4.61
N LYS A 222 14.49 -3.23 -5.34
CA LYS A 222 14.64 -4.65 -5.72
C LYS A 222 16.00 -4.96 -6.36
N ALA A 223 16.51 -4.04 -7.19
CA ALA A 223 17.82 -4.19 -7.83
C ALA A 223 18.96 -4.29 -6.81
N GLN A 224 18.94 -3.46 -5.74
CA GLN A 224 19.93 -3.48 -4.66
C GLN A 224 19.87 -4.79 -3.87
N ILE A 225 18.66 -5.28 -3.55
CA ILE A 225 18.49 -6.57 -2.85
C ILE A 225 19.15 -7.68 -3.65
N LYS A 226 18.94 -7.71 -4.97
CA LYS A 226 19.52 -8.73 -5.86
C LYS A 226 21.04 -8.58 -5.98
N ALA A 227 21.53 -7.37 -6.24
CA ALA A 227 22.95 -7.09 -6.45
C ALA A 227 23.79 -7.45 -5.22
N HIS A 228 23.29 -7.11 -4.03
CA HIS A 228 23.98 -7.35 -2.76
C HIS A 228 23.57 -8.64 -2.06
N ARG A 229 22.71 -9.47 -2.66
CA ARG A 229 22.21 -10.76 -2.11
C ARG A 229 21.64 -10.60 -0.69
N LEU A 230 20.88 -9.53 -0.43
CA LEU A 230 20.41 -9.16 0.92
C LEU A 230 19.42 -10.15 1.54
N THR A 231 19.00 -11.17 0.82
CA THR A 231 18.24 -12.30 1.36
C THR A 231 19.08 -13.22 2.24
N GLN A 232 20.41 -13.12 2.14
CA GLN A 232 21.36 -13.89 2.94
C GLN A 232 21.69 -13.10 4.22
N PRO A 233 21.54 -13.72 5.40
CA PRO A 233 21.80 -13.04 6.68
C PRO A 233 23.20 -12.41 6.79
N ASP A 234 24.23 -13.10 6.32
CA ASP A 234 25.62 -12.63 6.31
C ASP A 234 25.84 -11.37 5.45
N ARG A 235 24.92 -11.08 4.53
CA ARG A 235 24.91 -9.87 3.70
C ARG A 235 24.05 -8.76 4.30
N LEU A 236 22.92 -9.12 4.94
CA LEU A 236 22.02 -8.17 5.56
C LEU A 236 22.58 -7.58 6.87
N LEU A 237 23.15 -8.43 7.73
CA LEU A 237 23.61 -8.02 9.06
C LEU A 237 24.64 -6.88 9.03
N PRO A 238 25.68 -6.88 8.18
CA PRO A 238 26.62 -5.79 8.10
C PRO A 238 25.97 -4.44 7.70
N LEU A 239 24.90 -4.48 6.90
CA LEU A 239 24.16 -3.25 6.54
C LEU A 239 23.38 -2.71 7.73
N LEU A 240 22.64 -3.57 8.43
CA LEU A 240 21.92 -3.18 9.64
C LEU A 240 22.87 -2.65 10.73
N SER A 241 24.04 -3.28 10.90
CA SER A 241 25.03 -2.87 11.89
C SER A 241 25.71 -1.54 11.57
N ARG A 242 25.73 -1.13 10.29
CA ARG A 242 26.27 0.19 9.88
C ARG A 242 25.32 1.34 10.18
N ALA A 243 24.04 1.10 10.33
CA ALA A 243 23.07 2.08 10.78
C ALA A 243 23.28 2.35 12.28
N PRO A 244 23.75 3.54 12.70
CA PRO A 244 24.29 3.77 14.06
C PRO A 244 23.30 3.43 15.17
N ASN A 245 22.03 3.71 14.98
CA ASN A 245 21.01 3.46 16.00
C ASN A 245 20.44 2.04 15.92
N ILE A 246 20.19 1.54 14.72
CA ILE A 246 19.74 0.14 14.51
C ILE A 246 20.83 -0.84 14.93
N GLY A 247 22.10 -0.57 14.62
CA GLY A 247 23.24 -1.43 14.98
C GLY A 247 23.39 -1.65 16.48
N ARG A 248 23.06 -0.65 17.32
CA ARG A 248 23.06 -0.76 18.78
C ARG A 248 22.03 -1.76 19.31
N LEU A 249 20.98 -2.06 18.55
CA LEU A 249 19.96 -3.04 18.93
C LEU A 249 20.44 -4.49 18.69
N LEU A 250 21.45 -4.66 17.82
CA LEU A 250 21.97 -5.96 17.44
C LEU A 250 23.11 -6.34 18.39
N SER A 251 22.76 -6.80 19.58
CA SER A 251 23.71 -7.26 20.59
C SER A 251 24.10 -8.72 20.36
N ALA A 252 25.20 -9.15 21.02
CA ALA A 252 25.63 -10.55 21.00
C ALA A 252 24.57 -11.54 21.58
N SER A 253 23.63 -11.04 22.38
CA SER A 253 22.53 -11.83 22.94
C SER A 253 21.32 -11.93 22.01
N SER A 254 21.29 -11.20 20.90
CA SER A 254 20.18 -11.25 19.94
C SER A 254 20.36 -12.41 18.97
N LYS A 255 19.37 -13.31 18.91
CA LYS A 255 19.39 -14.48 18.02
C LYS A 255 18.48 -14.22 16.81
N LEU A 256 19.03 -14.31 15.62
CA LEU A 256 18.25 -14.25 14.38
C LEU A 256 17.37 -15.49 14.25
N VAL A 257 16.05 -15.29 14.16
CA VAL A 257 15.05 -16.36 13.93
C VAL A 257 14.89 -16.64 12.44
N GLY A 258 14.87 -15.58 11.62
CA GLY A 258 14.74 -15.71 10.17
C GLY A 258 14.63 -14.39 9.46
N THR A 259 14.69 -14.45 8.13
CA THR A 259 14.56 -13.29 7.25
C THR A 259 13.41 -13.48 6.26
N ARG A 260 12.84 -12.38 5.81
CA ARG A 260 11.76 -12.36 4.81
C ARG A 260 11.87 -11.13 3.91
N VAL A 261 11.69 -11.32 2.60
CA VAL A 261 11.53 -10.21 1.66
C VAL A 261 10.04 -9.93 1.44
N ALA A 262 9.68 -8.67 1.41
CA ALA A 262 8.34 -8.22 1.09
C ALA A 262 8.38 -7.03 0.13
N VAL A 263 7.38 -6.95 -0.74
CA VAL A 263 7.13 -5.77 -1.58
C VAL A 263 6.60 -4.65 -0.68
N ALA A 264 7.20 -3.47 -0.79
CA ALA A 264 6.89 -2.29 0.01
C ALA A 264 6.56 -1.06 -0.86
N ASP A 265 6.42 -1.25 -2.17
CA ASP A 265 6.18 -0.21 -3.17
C ASP A 265 4.91 0.62 -2.90
N SER A 266 4.92 1.86 -3.36
CA SER A 266 3.71 2.66 -3.51
C SER A 266 3.00 2.23 -4.78
N SER A 267 1.78 1.73 -4.66
CA SER A 267 1.01 1.26 -5.82
C SER A 267 -0.49 1.33 -5.57
N MET A 268 -1.28 1.50 -6.64
CA MET A 268 -2.73 1.49 -6.58
C MET A 268 -3.33 0.81 -7.81
N LEU A 269 -4.58 0.39 -7.73
CA LEU A 269 -5.33 -0.02 -8.92
C LEU A 269 -5.67 1.21 -9.78
N ASP A 270 -5.73 1.02 -11.09
CA ASP A 270 -6.17 2.07 -12.02
C ASP A 270 -7.61 2.55 -11.67
N PHE A 271 -8.44 1.62 -11.18
CA PHE A 271 -9.69 1.92 -10.48
C PHE A 271 -9.98 0.87 -9.41
N ALA A 272 -10.46 1.34 -8.25
CA ALA A 272 -10.61 0.50 -7.06
C ALA A 272 -11.97 -0.20 -6.96
N GLY A 273 -12.83 -0.12 -7.97
CA GLY A 273 -14.15 -0.75 -7.98
C GLY A 273 -14.98 -0.35 -9.18
N SER A 274 -16.17 -0.94 -9.30
CA SER A 274 -17.13 -0.65 -10.37
C SER A 274 -18.55 -0.86 -9.87
N GLU A 275 -19.46 -0.05 -10.38
CA GLU A 275 -20.91 -0.18 -10.16
C GLU A 275 -21.51 -1.52 -10.64
N LYS A 276 -20.68 -2.37 -11.27
CA LYS A 276 -21.04 -3.77 -11.54
C LYS A 276 -21.03 -4.66 -10.29
N GLY A 277 -20.85 -4.09 -9.10
CA GLY A 277 -20.92 -4.79 -7.82
C GLY A 277 -19.60 -5.39 -7.35
N TRP A 278 -18.49 -4.67 -7.48
CA TRP A 278 -17.23 -5.03 -6.86
C TRP A 278 -16.40 -3.80 -6.44
N LEU A 279 -15.58 -3.97 -5.42
CA LEU A 279 -14.53 -3.00 -5.05
C LEU A 279 -13.33 -3.70 -4.39
N ALA A 280 -12.20 -3.01 -4.38
CA ALA A 280 -11.01 -3.41 -3.64
C ALA A 280 -10.85 -2.57 -2.37
N VAL A 281 -10.27 -3.15 -1.30
CA VAL A 281 -10.08 -2.51 -0.01
C VAL A 281 -8.65 -2.69 0.52
N GLY A 282 -8.17 -1.75 1.32
CA GLY A 282 -6.84 -1.80 1.93
C GLY A 282 -5.73 -1.75 0.88
N ASP A 283 -4.72 -2.61 1.04
CA ASP A 283 -3.60 -2.68 0.10
C ASP A 283 -3.98 -3.26 -1.27
N ALA A 284 -5.14 -3.91 -1.38
CA ALA A 284 -5.65 -4.33 -2.67
C ALA A 284 -6.08 -3.13 -3.52
N ALA A 285 -6.69 -2.12 -2.93
CA ALA A 285 -7.03 -0.87 -3.63
C ALA A 285 -5.79 0.01 -3.85
N ALA A 286 -5.09 0.36 -2.78
CA ALA A 286 -3.92 1.23 -2.80
C ALA A 286 -2.95 0.84 -1.67
N ALA A 287 -1.70 0.56 -2.00
CA ALA A 287 -0.65 0.18 -1.06
C ALA A 287 0.32 1.34 -0.86
N TYR A 288 0.63 1.65 0.39
CA TYR A 288 1.49 2.75 0.79
C TYR A 288 2.88 2.24 1.17
N ASP A 289 3.88 3.09 0.99
CA ASP A 289 5.21 2.92 1.55
C ASP A 289 5.13 2.84 3.09
N PRO A 290 5.78 1.87 3.73
CA PRO A 290 5.74 1.68 5.17
C PRO A 290 6.28 2.86 6.00
N LEU A 291 7.05 3.78 5.41
CA LEU A 291 7.48 5.01 6.07
C LEU A 291 6.30 5.82 6.61
N SER A 292 5.13 5.71 5.99
CA SER A 292 3.90 6.37 6.44
C SER A 292 3.36 5.83 7.77
N SER A 293 3.70 4.59 8.14
CA SER A 293 3.12 3.85 9.28
C SER A 293 1.57 3.81 9.28
N LEU A 294 0.93 3.98 8.13
CA LEU A 294 -0.54 4.09 7.99
C LEU A 294 -1.22 2.78 7.58
N GLY A 295 -0.48 1.72 7.23
CA GLY A 295 -1.03 0.53 6.59
C GLY A 295 -2.21 -0.11 7.33
N ILE A 296 -2.10 -0.32 8.65
CA ILE A 296 -3.14 -0.96 9.46
C ILE A 296 -4.33 0.00 9.66
N ALA A 297 -4.08 1.25 10.04
CA ALA A 297 -5.14 2.25 10.24
C ALA A 297 -5.92 2.47 8.93
N LYS A 298 -5.23 2.56 7.79
CA LYS A 298 -5.84 2.63 6.45
C LYS A 298 -6.69 1.40 6.14
N ALA A 299 -6.24 0.20 6.54
CA ALA A 299 -6.99 -1.04 6.33
C ALA A 299 -8.28 -1.06 7.16
N LEU A 300 -8.24 -0.63 8.42
CA LEU A 300 -9.42 -0.51 9.28
C LEU A 300 -10.40 0.56 8.76
N GLY A 301 -9.91 1.77 8.48
CA GLY A 301 -10.73 2.86 7.96
C GLY A 301 -11.28 2.57 6.55
N GLY A 302 -10.46 1.95 5.70
CA GLY A 302 -10.90 1.48 4.39
C GLY A 302 -12.00 0.43 4.45
N GLY A 303 -11.95 -0.47 5.45
CA GLY A 303 -13.03 -1.44 5.71
C GLY A 303 -14.35 -0.77 6.08
N LEU A 304 -14.33 0.26 6.92
CA LEU A 304 -15.52 1.06 7.27
C LEU A 304 -16.09 1.77 6.03
N ALA A 305 -15.24 2.44 5.25
CA ALA A 305 -15.65 3.15 4.03
C ALA A 305 -16.19 2.20 2.95
N ALA A 306 -15.54 1.03 2.78
CA ALA A 306 -16.02 0.00 1.87
C ALA A 306 -17.40 -0.53 2.28
N ALA A 307 -17.61 -0.78 3.57
CA ALA A 307 -18.90 -1.23 4.09
C ALA A 307 -20.02 -0.21 3.83
N GLU A 308 -19.73 1.09 3.99
CA GLU A 308 -20.67 2.16 3.68
C GLU A 308 -21.01 2.22 2.18
N ALA A 309 -20.01 2.11 1.32
CA ALA A 309 -20.21 2.12 -0.13
C ALA A 309 -21.01 0.91 -0.59
N ILE A 310 -20.71 -0.29 -0.06
CA ILE A 310 -21.43 -1.52 -0.38
C ILE A 310 -22.88 -1.45 0.08
N ASP A 311 -23.11 -1.00 1.31
CA ASP A 311 -24.45 -0.84 1.89
C ASP A 311 -25.31 0.10 1.04
N SER A 312 -24.76 1.27 0.68
CA SER A 312 -25.40 2.22 -0.21
C SER A 312 -25.67 1.65 -1.61
N TRP A 313 -24.75 0.87 -2.15
CA TRP A 313 -24.92 0.23 -3.46
C TRP A 313 -26.02 -0.82 -3.42
N LEU A 314 -26.08 -1.63 -2.37
CA LEU A 314 -27.12 -2.64 -2.19
C LEU A 314 -28.53 -2.03 -2.07
N GLU A 315 -28.63 -0.80 -1.55
CA GLU A 315 -29.89 -0.07 -1.43
C GLU A 315 -30.28 0.69 -2.69
N ARG A 316 -29.34 1.42 -3.28
CA ARG A 316 -29.62 2.39 -4.35
C ARG A 316 -29.18 1.95 -5.74
N GLY A 317 -28.27 0.98 -5.82
CA GLY A 317 -27.82 0.38 -7.08
C GLY A 317 -26.74 1.15 -7.84
N SER A 318 -26.41 2.41 -7.47
CA SER A 318 -25.42 3.19 -8.23
C SER A 318 -24.82 4.38 -7.46
N GLY A 319 -23.68 4.89 -7.92
CA GLY A 319 -23.01 6.12 -7.48
C GLY A 319 -22.12 5.98 -6.25
N ALA A 320 -22.33 4.96 -5.41
CA ALA A 320 -21.61 4.81 -4.15
C ALA A 320 -20.19 4.25 -4.36
N VAL A 321 -20.03 3.30 -5.27
CA VAL A 321 -18.71 2.71 -5.58
C VAL A 321 -17.82 3.75 -6.27
N ASP A 322 -18.37 4.53 -7.18
CA ASP A 322 -17.62 5.62 -7.84
C ASP A 322 -17.14 6.68 -6.84
N ALA A 323 -17.98 7.05 -5.84
CA ALA A 323 -17.58 7.95 -4.78
C ALA A 323 -16.44 7.35 -3.92
N TYR A 324 -16.54 6.06 -3.59
CA TYR A 324 -15.48 5.34 -2.89
C TYR A 324 -14.17 5.34 -3.68
N CYS A 325 -14.21 5.06 -4.98
CA CYS A 325 -13.03 5.07 -5.85
C CYS A 325 -12.34 6.44 -5.88
N ARG A 326 -13.11 7.53 -6.01
CA ARG A 326 -12.56 8.90 -5.96
C ARG A 326 -11.88 9.20 -4.62
N ASN A 327 -12.43 8.74 -3.51
CA ASN A 327 -11.83 8.93 -2.19
C ASN A 327 -10.50 8.16 -2.05
N ILE A 328 -10.42 6.92 -2.57
CA ILE A 328 -9.17 6.16 -2.61
C ILE A 328 -8.11 6.89 -3.44
N GLU A 329 -8.48 7.38 -4.61
CA GLU A 329 -7.56 8.11 -5.50
C GLU A 329 -7.05 9.39 -4.83
N SER A 330 -7.95 10.24 -4.33
CA SER A 330 -7.59 11.48 -3.63
C SER A 330 -6.71 11.23 -2.40
N GLY A 331 -7.02 10.21 -1.60
CA GLY A 331 -6.21 9.82 -0.45
C GLY A 331 -4.82 9.34 -0.85
N PHE A 332 -4.71 8.62 -1.96
CA PHE A 332 -3.42 8.16 -2.47
C PHE A 332 -2.56 9.31 -3.00
N GLU A 333 -3.15 10.30 -3.67
CA GLU A 333 -2.43 11.50 -4.12
C GLU A 333 -1.91 12.33 -2.95
N GLN A 334 -2.72 12.53 -1.90
CA GLN A 334 -2.29 13.20 -0.68
C GLN A 334 -1.12 12.46 -0.02
N TYR A 335 -1.20 11.13 0.04
CA TYR A 335 -0.12 10.29 0.54
C TYR A 335 1.16 10.44 -0.30
N LEU A 336 1.08 10.45 -1.65
CA LEU A 336 2.26 10.64 -2.50
C LEU A 336 2.95 11.98 -2.26
N ALA A 337 2.18 13.05 -2.07
CA ALA A 337 2.72 14.37 -1.73
C ALA A 337 3.44 14.35 -0.37
N GLN A 338 2.84 13.73 0.65
CA GLN A 338 3.44 13.58 1.97
C GLN A 338 4.70 12.70 1.93
N ARG A 339 4.66 11.58 1.19
CA ARG A 339 5.81 10.71 0.98
C ARG A 339 6.98 11.48 0.36
N HIS A 340 6.73 12.23 -0.71
CA HIS A 340 7.73 13.07 -1.37
C HIS A 340 8.36 14.07 -0.39
N TYR A 341 7.56 14.74 0.43
CA TYR A 341 8.04 15.65 1.46
C TYR A 341 9.02 14.96 2.42
N TYR A 342 8.65 13.80 2.98
CA TYR A 342 9.53 13.09 3.92
C TYR A 342 10.82 12.60 3.27
N TYR A 343 10.76 12.03 2.07
CA TYR A 343 11.99 11.65 1.37
C TYR A 343 12.87 12.87 1.04
N GLY A 344 12.27 14.00 0.74
CA GLY A 344 12.95 15.27 0.49
C GLY A 344 13.73 15.83 1.68
N LEU A 345 13.37 15.45 2.92
CA LEU A 345 14.10 15.86 4.12
C LEU A 345 15.50 15.23 4.22
N GLU A 346 15.74 14.08 3.57
CA GLU A 346 17.05 13.44 3.56
C GLU A 346 17.98 14.11 2.55
N SER A 347 18.99 14.81 3.03
CA SER A 347 19.88 15.62 2.19
C SER A 347 21.30 15.08 2.07
N ARG A 348 21.67 14.07 2.86
CA ARG A 348 23.05 13.55 2.96
C ARG A 348 23.47 12.76 1.71
N TRP A 349 22.51 12.10 1.04
CA TRP A 349 22.78 11.20 -0.08
C TRP A 349 22.04 11.57 -1.37
N LYS A 350 21.93 12.85 -1.67
CA LYS A 350 21.19 13.37 -2.85
C LYS A 350 21.61 12.77 -4.19
N ARG A 351 22.84 12.27 -4.29
CA ARG A 351 23.39 11.66 -5.52
C ARG A 351 23.14 10.15 -5.62
N ASP A 352 22.77 9.50 -4.52
CA ASP A 352 22.46 8.09 -4.52
C ASP A 352 21.14 7.83 -5.31
N PRO A 353 21.12 6.84 -6.21
CA PRO A 353 19.94 6.57 -7.06
C PRO A 353 18.65 6.32 -6.27
N PHE A 354 18.73 5.65 -5.10
CA PHE A 354 17.58 5.39 -4.24
C PHE A 354 16.91 6.68 -3.77
N TRP A 355 17.72 7.64 -3.28
CA TRP A 355 17.23 8.92 -2.80
C TRP A 355 16.83 9.84 -3.92
N LYS A 356 17.66 9.96 -4.96
CA LYS A 356 17.39 10.81 -6.12
C LYS A 356 16.03 10.48 -6.76
N GLN A 357 15.73 9.21 -6.99
CA GLN A 357 14.46 8.78 -7.58
C GLN A 357 13.23 9.19 -6.75
N ARG A 358 13.38 9.33 -5.42
CA ARG A 358 12.30 9.67 -4.48
C ARG A 358 12.22 11.15 -4.14
N GLN A 359 13.31 11.88 -4.34
CA GLN A 359 13.44 13.30 -4.05
C GLN A 359 13.26 14.18 -5.29
N ASP A 360 13.64 13.69 -6.45
CA ASP A 360 13.40 14.43 -7.67
C ASP A 360 11.91 14.70 -7.79
N TRP A 361 11.54 15.99 -7.64
CA TRP A 361 10.18 16.40 -7.93
C TRP A 361 9.90 16.04 -9.38
N ILE A 362 9.00 15.10 -9.57
CA ILE A 362 8.61 14.65 -10.91
C ILE A 362 7.76 15.78 -11.50
N GLY A 363 8.43 16.87 -11.86
CA GLY A 363 7.86 18.02 -12.53
C GLY A 363 8.25 18.05 -13.99
N VAL A 364 7.40 18.60 -14.80
CA VAL A 364 7.68 19.04 -16.17
C VAL A 364 7.73 20.56 -16.11
N HIS A 365 8.87 21.15 -16.50
CA HIS A 365 8.95 22.61 -16.50
C HIS A 365 7.86 23.16 -17.45
N PRO A 366 7.07 24.16 -17.06
CA PRO A 366 5.95 24.65 -17.87
C PRO A 366 6.33 25.05 -19.29
N ASP A 367 7.56 25.55 -19.48
CA ASP A 367 8.08 26.02 -20.76
C ASP A 367 8.79 24.93 -21.57
N TRP A 368 8.91 23.71 -21.07
CA TRP A 368 9.44 22.61 -21.89
C TRP A 368 8.56 22.40 -23.10
N VAL A 369 9.19 22.30 -24.25
CA VAL A 369 8.52 21.90 -25.50
C VAL A 369 8.66 20.38 -25.62
N LEU A 370 7.55 19.67 -25.49
CA LEU A 370 7.47 18.23 -25.57
C LEU A 370 7.04 17.78 -26.96
N ARG A 371 7.72 16.79 -27.51
CA ARG A 371 7.38 16.16 -28.79
C ARG A 371 7.40 14.64 -28.66
N ARG A 372 6.50 13.95 -29.35
CA ARG A 372 6.53 12.49 -29.45
C ARG A 372 7.84 12.04 -30.09
N SER A 373 8.51 11.07 -29.48
CA SER A 373 9.73 10.47 -30.03
C SER A 373 9.41 9.37 -31.05
N ALA A 374 10.41 8.95 -31.81
CA ALA A 374 10.29 7.81 -32.71
C ALA A 374 10.26 6.45 -32.01
N LEU A 375 10.40 6.41 -30.70
CA LEU A 375 10.42 5.19 -29.91
C LEU A 375 9.05 4.50 -29.98
N ARG A 376 9.01 3.25 -30.45
CA ARG A 376 7.77 2.44 -30.58
C ARG A 376 7.71 1.27 -29.60
N LYS A 377 8.39 1.36 -28.45
CA LYS A 377 8.28 0.35 -27.40
C LYS A 377 6.94 0.53 -26.66
N LYS A 378 6.34 -0.60 -26.24
CA LYS A 378 5.15 -0.58 -25.40
C LYS A 378 5.47 0.13 -24.09
N VAL A 379 4.61 1.05 -23.68
CA VAL A 379 4.74 1.75 -22.39
C VAL A 379 4.19 0.85 -21.29
N PRO A 380 4.95 0.57 -20.22
CA PRO A 380 4.44 -0.23 -19.11
C PRO A 380 3.47 0.57 -18.23
N ASP A 381 2.65 -0.15 -17.46
CA ASP A 381 1.74 0.44 -16.45
C ASP A 381 2.54 1.12 -15.35
N ARG A 382 2.71 2.44 -15.45
CA ARG A 382 3.42 3.24 -14.45
C ARG A 382 2.84 4.65 -14.39
N ILE A 383 2.59 5.17 -13.18
CA ILE A 383 1.93 6.45 -12.91
C ILE A 383 0.45 6.43 -13.30
N VAL A 384 0.13 5.96 -14.47
CA VAL A 384 -1.21 5.62 -14.99
C VAL A 384 -1.10 4.33 -15.81
N SER A 385 -2.23 3.76 -16.24
CA SER A 385 -2.23 2.56 -17.06
C SER A 385 -1.57 2.79 -18.43
N SER A 386 -1.06 1.73 -19.03
CA SER A 386 -0.46 1.79 -20.38
C SER A 386 -1.43 2.33 -21.41
N ASP A 387 -2.72 1.99 -21.34
CA ASP A 387 -3.76 2.51 -22.22
C ASP A 387 -3.92 4.03 -22.08
N VAL A 388 -3.81 4.56 -20.88
CA VAL A 388 -3.84 6.01 -20.63
C VAL A 388 -2.58 6.66 -21.17
N LEU A 389 -1.40 6.06 -20.98
CA LEU A 389 -0.14 6.57 -21.54
C LEU A 389 -0.16 6.58 -23.07
N GLU A 390 -0.69 5.53 -23.70
CA GLU A 390 -0.86 5.49 -25.15
C GLU A 390 -1.84 6.56 -25.67
N ARG A 391 -2.94 6.82 -24.92
CA ARG A 391 -3.87 7.92 -25.23
C ARG A 391 -3.21 9.28 -25.07
N ILE A 392 -2.36 9.48 -24.06
CA ILE A 392 -1.54 10.69 -23.90
C ILE A 392 -0.64 10.86 -25.12
N LEU A 393 0.10 9.83 -25.53
CA LEU A 393 0.98 9.87 -26.69
C LEU A 393 0.20 10.11 -28.00
N ALA A 394 -0.97 9.51 -28.14
CA ALA A 394 -1.84 9.72 -29.31
C ALA A 394 -2.34 11.19 -29.38
N ALA A 395 -2.64 11.81 -28.24
CA ALA A 395 -3.07 13.21 -28.20
C ALA A 395 -1.96 14.19 -28.60
N PHE A 396 -0.68 13.83 -28.41
CA PHE A 396 0.44 14.66 -28.90
C PHE A 396 0.53 14.68 -30.43
N GLY A 397 0.18 13.59 -31.11
CA GLY A 397 0.42 13.46 -32.55
C GLY A 397 1.90 13.67 -32.88
N ASP A 398 2.17 14.35 -34.00
CA ASP A 398 3.53 14.68 -34.45
C ASP A 398 3.97 16.13 -34.11
N GLU A 399 3.09 16.88 -33.40
CA GLU A 399 3.33 18.27 -33.05
C GLU A 399 4.11 18.41 -31.76
N ALA A 400 5.01 19.37 -31.71
CA ALA A 400 5.66 19.80 -30.47
C ALA A 400 4.77 20.81 -29.74
N ARG A 401 4.63 20.62 -28.39
CA ARG A 401 3.75 21.45 -27.56
C ARG A 401 4.44 21.83 -26.26
N ARG A 402 4.13 23.04 -25.75
CA ARG A 402 4.58 23.42 -24.42
C ARG A 402 3.93 22.52 -23.36
N ALA A 403 4.65 22.23 -22.31
CA ALA A 403 4.19 21.29 -21.27
C ALA A 403 2.85 21.72 -20.64
N HIS A 404 2.65 23.01 -20.37
CA HIS A 404 1.40 23.49 -19.80
C HIS A 404 0.19 23.40 -20.79
N GLU A 405 0.43 23.49 -22.08
CA GLU A 405 -0.59 23.26 -23.12
C GLU A 405 -0.88 21.77 -23.25
N ALA A 406 0.16 20.94 -23.20
CA ALA A 406 0.06 19.48 -23.21
C ALA A 406 -0.78 18.96 -22.04
N ILE A 407 -0.58 19.48 -20.82
CA ILE A 407 -1.38 19.10 -19.64
C ILE A 407 -2.86 19.41 -19.87
N ARG A 408 -3.19 20.59 -20.37
CA ARG A 408 -4.59 20.96 -20.65
C ARG A 408 -5.22 20.04 -21.70
N MET A 409 -4.53 19.83 -22.81
CA MET A 409 -4.97 18.96 -23.89
C MET A 409 -5.20 17.51 -23.42
N VAL A 410 -4.23 16.95 -22.69
CA VAL A 410 -4.30 15.60 -22.15
C VAL A 410 -5.44 15.47 -21.13
N ARG A 411 -5.63 16.46 -20.26
CA ARG A 411 -6.72 16.49 -19.31
C ARG A 411 -8.09 16.45 -20.00
N ASP A 412 -8.26 17.22 -21.07
CA ASP A 412 -9.51 17.24 -21.84
C ASP A 412 -9.72 15.94 -22.61
N ALA A 413 -8.65 15.38 -23.21
CA ALA A 413 -8.69 14.07 -23.92
C ALA A 413 -9.02 12.90 -22.97
N LEU A 414 -8.64 13.01 -21.70
CA LEU A 414 -8.94 12.03 -20.64
C LEU A 414 -10.20 12.38 -19.82
N GLN A 415 -11.03 13.30 -20.28
CA GLN A 415 -12.29 13.72 -19.66
C GLN A 415 -12.13 14.12 -18.18
N ARG A 416 -11.00 14.77 -17.83
CA ARG A 416 -10.65 15.22 -16.48
C ARG A 416 -10.61 14.11 -15.43
N ARG A 417 -10.36 12.87 -15.84
CA ARG A 417 -10.30 11.70 -14.94
C ARG A 417 -9.15 11.77 -13.94
N PHE A 418 -8.05 12.47 -14.28
CA PHE A 418 -6.84 12.53 -13.46
C PHE A 418 -6.55 13.94 -13.00
N SER A 419 -5.91 14.10 -11.83
CA SER A 419 -5.40 15.37 -11.36
C SER A 419 -4.26 15.89 -12.25
N ASP A 420 -4.06 17.21 -12.29
CA ASP A 420 -2.93 17.80 -13.02
C ASP A 420 -1.59 17.27 -12.52
N HIS A 421 -1.47 17.02 -11.22
CA HIS A 421 -0.27 16.42 -10.62
C HIS A 421 0.04 15.04 -11.23
N ARG A 422 -0.94 14.18 -11.33
CA ARG A 422 -0.77 12.83 -11.91
C ARG A 422 -0.47 12.88 -13.41
N LEU A 423 -1.07 13.82 -14.13
CA LEU A 423 -0.76 14.05 -15.55
C LEU A 423 0.67 14.56 -15.75
N ILE A 424 1.14 15.48 -14.90
CA ILE A 424 2.53 15.96 -14.90
C ILE A 424 3.50 14.79 -14.67
N GLN A 425 3.22 13.93 -13.71
CA GLN A 425 4.03 12.73 -13.45
C GLN A 425 4.04 11.77 -14.65
N ALA A 426 2.90 11.58 -15.30
CA ALA A 426 2.79 10.74 -16.49
C ALA A 426 3.61 11.31 -17.66
N LEU A 427 3.53 12.61 -17.90
CA LEU A 427 4.34 13.30 -18.93
C LEU A 427 5.84 13.18 -18.63
N ARG A 428 6.24 13.40 -17.38
CA ARG A 428 7.63 13.23 -16.96
C ARG A 428 8.12 11.80 -17.19
N TYR A 429 7.32 10.81 -16.79
CA TYR A 429 7.66 9.41 -17.04
C TYR A 429 7.83 9.11 -18.53
N LEU A 430 6.98 9.67 -19.41
CA LEU A 430 7.10 9.52 -20.85
C LEU A 430 8.38 10.19 -21.39
N VAL A 431 8.84 11.28 -20.79
CA VAL A 431 10.14 11.91 -21.11
C VAL A 431 11.29 11.01 -20.66
N GLU A 432 11.30 10.56 -19.41
CA GLU A 432 12.37 9.71 -18.84
C GLU A 432 12.48 8.35 -19.54
N SER A 433 11.36 7.79 -19.97
CA SER A 433 11.31 6.54 -20.74
C SER A 433 11.61 6.72 -22.22
N GLY A 434 11.85 7.96 -22.67
CA GLY A 434 12.21 8.30 -24.04
C GLY A 434 11.03 8.29 -25.04
N HIS A 435 9.78 8.19 -24.58
CA HIS A 435 8.58 8.25 -25.44
C HIS A 435 8.20 9.68 -25.83
N LEU A 436 8.56 10.66 -24.99
CA LEU A 436 8.55 12.08 -25.30
C LEU A 436 9.97 12.63 -25.26
N ALA A 437 10.30 13.51 -26.19
CA ALA A 437 11.55 14.26 -26.21
C ALA A 437 11.29 15.71 -25.76
N VAL A 438 12.23 16.26 -24.97
CA VAL A 438 12.24 17.69 -24.63
C VAL A 438 13.06 18.42 -25.68
N GLN A 439 12.48 19.41 -26.36
CA GLN A 439 13.21 20.35 -27.21
C GLN A 439 13.61 21.56 -26.38
N ALA A 440 14.87 21.97 -26.44
CA ALA A 440 15.28 23.25 -25.87
C ALA A 440 14.59 24.40 -26.63
N SER A 441 14.27 25.49 -25.94
CA SER A 441 13.67 26.70 -26.53
C SER A 441 14.49 27.32 -27.67
N ASP A 442 15.78 26.92 -27.80
CA ASP A 442 16.72 27.40 -28.82
C ASP A 442 17.16 26.32 -29.82
N GLY A 443 16.37 25.26 -30.00
CA GLY A 443 16.62 24.22 -31.03
C GLY A 443 17.64 23.13 -30.65
N GLY A 444 18.13 23.10 -29.42
CA GLY A 444 19.00 22.02 -28.91
C GLY A 444 18.20 20.88 -28.29
N VAL A 445 18.52 19.63 -28.64
CA VAL A 445 17.95 18.44 -28.01
C VAL A 445 18.79 18.10 -26.77
N PHE A 446 18.21 18.15 -25.59
CA PHE A 446 18.81 17.54 -24.41
C PHE A 446 18.55 16.03 -24.46
N GLY A 447 19.57 15.29 -24.83
CA GLY A 447 19.60 13.81 -24.79
C GLY A 447 20.76 13.35 -23.94
N SER A 448 20.44 12.40 -23.07
CA SER A 448 21.18 11.40 -22.32
C SER A 448 21.27 11.60 -20.85
#